data_2ffbd6b8d6e016d43517be9079b2b508
#
_entry.id   2ffbd6b8d6e016d43517be9079b2b508
#
_cell.length_a   1.000
_cell.length_b   1.000
_cell.length_c   1.000
_cell.angle_alpha   90.00
_cell.angle_beta   90.00
_cell.angle_gamma   90.00
#
_symmetry.space_group_name_H-M   'P 1'
#
loop_
_entity.id
_entity.type
_entity.pdbx_description
1 polymer ?
#
loop_
_entity_poly.entity_id
_entity_poly.type
_entity_poly.pdbx_seq_one_letter_code
_entity_poly.pdbx_strand_id
1 'polypeptide(L)'
;MAKIVVALGGNALGDSPEAQLELVKSTAKSLVALIEKGHEVVISHGNGPQVGSINLGLNYAAEHEQGPPFPFPECGAMSQAYIGYQLQQSLQNELHQLGIQKPVVTLVTQTLVNKDDEAFNHPTKPIGMFYDKALADTIAQERHYTFVEDSGRGYRRVVPSPEPIEIVELESIAALIDQGNLVISSGGGGIPVVKNQDGTLHGVDAVIDKDKSSALLGAKLQSDQLIILTTVDYIYLNYGK
;
A
#
# COMPACT_ATOMS: atom_id res chain seq x y z
N MET A 1 15.28 22.31 6.45
CA MET A 1 13.97 21.66 6.58
C MET A 1 13.57 21.23 5.20
N ALA A 2 13.24 19.96 4.99
CA ALA A 2 12.84 19.42 3.69
C ALA A 2 11.52 18.66 3.88
N LYS A 3 10.65 18.65 2.85
CA LYS A 3 9.47 17.80 2.77
C LYS A 3 9.85 16.49 2.08
N ILE A 4 9.67 15.37 2.77
CA ILE A 4 10.15 14.05 2.33
C ILE A 4 8.97 13.08 2.27
N VAL A 5 8.74 12.46 1.12
CA VAL A 5 7.86 11.31 0.99
C VAL A 5 8.68 10.04 1.18
N VAL A 6 8.26 9.16 2.08
CA VAL A 6 8.91 7.87 2.33
C VAL A 6 7.96 6.74 1.95
N ALA A 7 8.34 5.95 0.95
CA ALA A 7 7.60 4.79 0.49
C ALA A 7 8.17 3.49 1.10
N LEU A 8 7.39 2.84 1.96
CA LEU A 8 7.78 1.58 2.60
C LEU A 8 7.46 0.39 1.70
N GLY A 9 8.48 -0.41 1.34
CA GLY A 9 8.31 -1.62 0.54
C GLY A 9 7.55 -2.73 1.28
N GLY A 10 6.89 -3.62 0.54
CA GLY A 10 6.15 -4.74 1.13
C GLY A 10 7.01 -5.69 1.97
N ASN A 11 8.28 -5.86 1.60
CA ASN A 11 9.22 -6.68 2.37
C ASN A 11 9.66 -6.04 3.69
N ALA A 12 9.41 -4.73 3.88
CA ALA A 12 9.59 -4.04 5.16
C ALA A 12 8.40 -4.27 6.13
N LEU A 13 7.41 -5.09 5.72
CA LEU A 13 6.18 -5.30 6.46
C LEU A 13 5.99 -6.75 6.97
N GLY A 14 6.92 -7.68 6.68
CA GLY A 14 6.84 -9.06 7.17
C GLY A 14 5.66 -9.90 6.65
N ASP A 15 5.66 -11.19 6.98
CA ASP A 15 4.69 -12.18 6.47
C ASP A 15 3.58 -12.53 7.48
N SER A 16 3.66 -12.05 8.72
CA SER A 16 2.63 -12.20 9.76
C SER A 16 2.40 -10.87 10.49
N PRO A 17 1.26 -10.70 11.17
CA PRO A 17 0.99 -9.49 11.96
C PRO A 17 2.04 -9.18 13.02
N GLU A 18 2.58 -10.22 13.67
CA GLU A 18 3.61 -10.10 14.70
C GLU A 18 4.96 -9.70 14.10
N ALA A 19 5.37 -10.39 13.03
CA ALA A 19 6.60 -10.07 12.32
C ALA A 19 6.54 -8.65 11.71
N GLN A 20 5.37 -8.27 11.19
CA GLN A 20 5.12 -6.91 10.69
C GLN A 20 5.30 -5.87 11.78
N LEU A 21 4.71 -6.10 12.97
CA LEU A 21 4.82 -5.15 14.08
C LEU A 21 6.27 -4.91 14.51
N GLU A 22 7.10 -5.97 14.57
CA GLU A 22 8.51 -5.84 14.93
C GLU A 22 9.31 -5.04 13.86
N LEU A 23 9.06 -5.31 12.58
CA LEU A 23 9.69 -4.55 11.49
C LEU A 23 9.26 -3.08 11.48
N VAL A 24 7.98 -2.82 11.73
CA VAL A 24 7.42 -1.47 11.80
C VAL A 24 8.01 -0.68 12.98
N LYS A 25 8.23 -1.31 14.13
CA LYS A 25 8.93 -0.68 15.28
C LYS A 25 10.36 -0.26 14.91
N SER A 26 11.09 -1.13 14.20
CA SER A 26 12.45 -0.80 13.73
C SER A 26 12.43 0.34 12.71
N THR A 27 11.47 0.32 11.76
CA THR A 27 11.31 1.35 10.75
C THR A 27 10.93 2.69 11.38
N ALA A 28 10.07 2.70 12.41
CA ALA A 28 9.65 3.90 13.12
C ALA A 28 10.85 4.68 13.69
N LYS A 29 11.85 4.01 14.25
CA LYS A 29 13.10 4.65 14.74
C LYS A 29 13.82 5.42 13.65
N SER A 30 13.95 4.81 12.47
CA SER A 30 14.61 5.44 11.32
C SER A 30 13.83 6.64 10.79
N LEU A 31 12.51 6.55 10.78
CA LEU A 31 11.62 7.64 10.32
C LEU A 31 11.63 8.81 11.31
N VAL A 32 11.60 8.53 12.61
CA VAL A 32 11.64 9.57 13.64
C VAL A 32 12.96 10.31 13.62
N ALA A 33 14.08 9.68 13.27
CA ALA A 33 15.36 10.35 13.09
C ALA A 33 15.35 11.44 11.99
N LEU A 34 14.48 11.32 10.97
CA LEU A 34 14.26 12.39 9.98
C LEU A 34 13.49 13.57 10.61
N ILE A 35 12.52 13.25 11.46
CA ILE A 35 11.69 14.27 12.16
C ILE A 35 12.54 15.05 13.15
N GLU A 36 13.44 14.39 13.91
CA GLU A 36 14.39 15.04 14.81
C GLU A 36 15.30 16.06 14.10
N LYS A 37 15.64 15.79 12.84
CA LYS A 37 16.40 16.71 11.99
C LYS A 37 15.56 17.87 11.43
N GLY A 38 14.27 17.95 11.81
CA GLY A 38 13.37 19.02 11.41
C GLY A 38 12.76 18.85 10.01
N HIS A 39 12.74 17.63 9.45
CA HIS A 39 12.07 17.38 8.18
C HIS A 39 10.56 17.16 8.36
N GLU A 40 9.79 17.54 7.34
CA GLU A 40 8.40 17.14 7.20
C GLU A 40 8.35 15.78 6.49
N VAL A 41 7.72 14.79 7.10
CA VAL A 41 7.70 13.42 6.57
C VAL A 41 6.27 13.00 6.28
N VAL A 42 6.06 12.45 5.10
CA VAL A 42 4.83 11.77 4.68
C VAL A 42 5.18 10.33 4.36
N ILE A 43 4.40 9.40 4.85
CA ILE A 43 4.69 7.97 4.73
C ILE A 43 3.63 7.32 3.84
N SER A 44 4.08 6.57 2.85
CA SER A 44 3.26 5.60 2.12
C SER A 44 3.79 4.19 2.34
N HIS A 45 2.99 3.18 2.07
CA HIS A 45 3.40 1.78 2.25
C HIS A 45 2.77 0.86 1.20
N GLY A 46 3.41 -0.28 0.94
CA GLY A 46 2.80 -1.37 0.18
C GLY A 46 1.78 -2.15 1.03
N ASN A 47 0.99 -3.01 0.40
CA ASN A 47 -0.01 -3.86 1.06
C ASN A 47 -0.22 -5.22 0.37
N GLY A 48 0.54 -5.57 -0.65
CA GLY A 48 0.27 -6.74 -1.51
C GLY A 48 0.00 -8.05 -0.74
N PRO A 49 0.85 -8.48 0.18
CA PRO A 49 0.58 -9.66 1.01
C PRO A 49 -0.69 -9.51 1.86
N GLN A 50 -0.86 -8.36 2.51
CA GLN A 50 -1.93 -8.09 3.46
C GLN A 50 -3.31 -8.04 2.79
N VAL A 51 -3.45 -7.29 1.69
CA VAL A 51 -4.72 -7.20 0.96
C VAL A 51 -5.14 -8.55 0.38
N GLY A 52 -4.17 -9.34 -0.10
CA GLY A 52 -4.43 -10.68 -0.60
C GLY A 52 -4.91 -11.63 0.50
N SER A 53 -4.30 -11.59 1.68
CA SER A 53 -4.71 -12.41 2.82
C SER A 53 -6.09 -12.01 3.36
N ILE A 54 -6.38 -10.71 3.47
CA ILE A 54 -7.70 -10.19 3.87
C ILE A 54 -8.76 -10.66 2.87
N ASN A 55 -8.53 -10.45 1.57
CA ASN A 55 -9.47 -10.86 0.52
C ASN A 55 -9.72 -12.37 0.52
N LEU A 56 -8.65 -13.16 0.64
CA LEU A 56 -8.76 -14.62 0.70
C LEU A 56 -9.57 -15.09 1.90
N GLY A 57 -9.26 -14.58 3.11
CA GLY A 57 -9.91 -15.00 4.35
C GLY A 57 -11.39 -14.64 4.38
N LEU A 58 -11.75 -13.41 3.99
CA LEU A 58 -13.13 -12.95 4.00
C LEU A 58 -13.98 -13.68 2.94
N ASN A 59 -13.44 -13.89 1.73
CA ASN A 59 -14.18 -14.60 0.70
C ASN A 59 -14.24 -16.11 0.96
N TYR A 60 -13.23 -16.70 1.61
CA TYR A 60 -13.33 -18.08 2.11
C TYR A 60 -14.47 -18.23 3.13
N ALA A 61 -14.61 -17.29 4.07
CA ALA A 61 -15.73 -17.30 5.01
C ALA A 61 -17.08 -17.18 4.30
N ALA A 62 -17.20 -16.35 3.26
CA ALA A 62 -18.41 -16.22 2.48
C ALA A 62 -18.78 -17.49 1.71
N GLU A 63 -17.81 -18.18 1.12
CA GLU A 63 -17.99 -19.46 0.41
C GLU A 63 -18.47 -20.59 1.36
N HIS A 64 -18.16 -20.47 2.66
CA HIS A 64 -18.59 -21.42 3.69
C HIS A 64 -19.78 -20.92 4.50
N GLU A 65 -20.53 -19.95 3.99
CA GLU A 65 -21.74 -19.39 4.64
C GLU A 65 -21.49 -18.81 6.05
N GLN A 66 -20.25 -18.35 6.33
CA GLN A 66 -19.83 -17.80 7.61
C GLN A 66 -19.71 -16.27 7.61
N GLY A 67 -20.09 -15.61 6.53
CA GLY A 67 -20.06 -14.16 6.39
C GLY A 67 -20.41 -13.68 4.97
N PRO A 68 -20.54 -12.38 4.77
CA PRO A 68 -20.75 -11.84 3.43
C PRO A 68 -19.44 -11.80 2.62
N PRO A 69 -19.51 -11.84 1.27
CA PRO A 69 -18.36 -11.55 0.45
C PRO A 69 -17.94 -10.07 0.57
N PHE A 70 -16.64 -9.82 0.52
CA PHE A 70 -16.11 -8.46 0.53
C PHE A 70 -15.49 -8.13 -0.83
N PRO A 71 -15.90 -7.00 -1.45
CA PRO A 71 -15.25 -6.50 -2.66
C PRO A 71 -13.78 -6.18 -2.41
N PHE A 72 -12.99 -6.20 -3.47
CA PHE A 72 -11.54 -6.03 -3.34
C PHE A 72 -11.12 -4.62 -2.89
N PRO A 73 -11.77 -3.52 -3.31
CA PRO A 73 -11.47 -2.18 -2.82
C PRO A 73 -11.63 -2.04 -1.29
N GLU A 74 -12.64 -2.67 -0.70
CA GLU A 74 -12.86 -2.68 0.75
C GLU A 74 -11.74 -3.44 1.48
N CYS A 75 -11.26 -4.54 0.89
CA CYS A 75 -10.07 -5.23 1.41
C CYS A 75 -8.82 -4.31 1.34
N GLY A 76 -8.73 -3.50 0.30
CA GLY A 76 -7.72 -2.44 0.17
C GLY A 76 -7.79 -1.45 1.33
N ALA A 77 -8.98 -0.92 1.63
CA ALA A 77 -9.22 -0.01 2.74
C ALA A 77 -8.87 -0.64 4.10
N MET A 78 -9.28 -1.88 4.34
CA MET A 78 -8.93 -2.63 5.56
C MET A 78 -7.41 -2.79 5.70
N SER A 79 -6.70 -3.05 4.60
CA SER A 79 -5.24 -3.16 4.62
C SER A 79 -4.56 -1.84 4.97
N GLN A 80 -5.08 -0.70 4.49
CA GLN A 80 -4.58 0.62 4.86
C GLN A 80 -4.75 0.89 6.35
N ALA A 81 -5.94 0.59 6.91
CA ALA A 81 -6.21 0.77 8.32
C ALA A 81 -5.34 -0.14 9.20
N TYR A 82 -5.18 -1.40 8.83
CA TYR A 82 -4.38 -2.38 9.55
C TYR A 82 -2.90 -1.98 9.62
N ILE A 83 -2.29 -1.73 8.46
CA ILE A 83 -0.86 -1.36 8.37
C ILE A 83 -0.67 0.02 8.98
N GLY A 84 -1.55 0.97 8.65
CA GLY A 84 -1.53 2.32 9.17
C GLY A 84 -1.63 2.37 10.70
N TYR A 85 -2.47 1.54 11.31
CA TYR A 85 -2.56 1.41 12.77
C TYR A 85 -1.21 1.01 13.40
N GLN A 86 -0.56 -0.01 12.87
CA GLN A 86 0.74 -0.46 13.39
C GLN A 86 1.83 0.60 13.23
N LEU A 87 1.88 1.27 12.07
CA LEU A 87 2.81 2.37 11.80
C LEU A 87 2.54 3.55 12.73
N GLN A 88 1.29 3.99 12.82
CA GLN A 88 0.88 5.12 13.64
C GLN A 88 1.24 4.90 15.11
N GLN A 89 0.89 3.74 15.67
CA GLN A 89 1.19 3.40 17.06
C GLN A 89 2.70 3.35 17.32
N SER A 90 3.47 2.72 16.42
CA SER A 90 4.92 2.60 16.58
C SER A 90 5.61 3.97 16.51
N LEU A 91 5.19 4.84 15.59
CA LEU A 91 5.71 6.20 15.46
C LEU A 91 5.33 7.05 16.68
N GLN A 92 4.09 6.96 17.16
CA GLN A 92 3.65 7.68 18.39
C GLN A 92 4.48 7.26 19.60
N ASN A 93 4.77 5.95 19.76
CA ASN A 93 5.58 5.44 20.86
C ASN A 93 7.02 5.96 20.78
N GLU A 94 7.65 5.96 19.59
CA GLU A 94 9.00 6.45 19.40
C GLU A 94 9.09 7.97 19.65
N LEU A 95 8.18 8.75 19.11
CA LEU A 95 8.09 10.19 19.34
C LEU A 95 7.91 10.50 20.84
N HIS A 96 7.05 9.75 21.51
CA HIS A 96 6.84 9.91 22.97
C HIS A 96 8.11 9.64 23.77
N GLN A 97 8.87 8.57 23.46
CA GLN A 97 10.13 8.26 24.13
C GLN A 97 11.17 9.37 23.99
N LEU A 98 11.14 10.09 22.87
CA LEU A 98 12.06 11.21 22.61
C LEU A 98 11.51 12.57 23.09
N GLY A 99 10.32 12.60 23.70
CA GLY A 99 9.66 13.83 24.14
C GLY A 99 9.18 14.74 23.01
N ILE A 100 9.04 14.21 21.79
CA ILE A 100 8.61 14.98 20.63
C ILE A 100 7.07 15.00 20.57
N GLN A 101 6.49 16.19 20.64
CA GLN A 101 5.04 16.41 20.52
C GLN A 101 4.67 16.60 19.05
N LYS A 102 4.40 15.50 18.33
CA LYS A 102 3.97 15.52 16.93
C LYS A 102 2.81 14.53 16.73
N PRO A 103 1.62 14.99 16.33
CA PRO A 103 0.51 14.10 16.03
C PRO A 103 0.83 13.19 14.82
N VAL A 104 0.39 11.94 14.89
CA VAL A 104 0.51 10.96 13.81
C VAL A 104 -0.87 10.55 13.38
N VAL A 105 -1.16 10.58 12.09
CA VAL A 105 -2.46 10.24 11.54
C VAL A 105 -2.34 9.32 10.34
N THR A 106 -3.18 8.30 10.29
CA THR A 106 -3.40 7.46 9.11
C THR A 106 -4.63 7.92 8.38
N LEU A 107 -4.50 8.25 7.10
CA LEU A 107 -5.60 8.67 6.24
C LEU A 107 -5.92 7.58 5.22
N VAL A 108 -7.15 7.09 5.23
CA VAL A 108 -7.65 6.23 4.15
C VAL A 108 -7.63 7.03 2.87
N THR A 109 -6.96 6.50 1.86
CA THR A 109 -6.64 7.24 0.64
C THR A 109 -7.11 6.50 -0.59
N GLN A 110 -7.82 7.20 -1.47
CA GLN A 110 -8.28 6.73 -2.77
C GLN A 110 -7.36 7.28 -3.87
N THR A 111 -7.17 6.52 -4.92
CA THR A 111 -6.39 6.94 -6.08
C THR A 111 -7.20 6.73 -7.35
N LEU A 112 -7.43 7.83 -8.07
CA LEU A 112 -8.15 7.81 -9.34
C LEU A 112 -7.31 7.11 -10.41
N VAL A 113 -7.96 6.23 -11.16
CA VAL A 113 -7.38 5.53 -12.32
C VAL A 113 -8.28 5.66 -13.54
N ASN A 114 -7.73 5.42 -14.72
CA ASN A 114 -8.53 5.35 -15.95
C ASN A 114 -9.24 3.97 -16.03
N LYS A 115 -10.57 3.97 -16.18
CA LYS A 115 -11.35 2.74 -16.35
C LYS A 115 -10.94 1.94 -17.60
N ASP A 116 -10.39 2.59 -18.61
CA ASP A 116 -9.96 2.01 -19.88
C ASP A 116 -8.45 1.72 -19.92
N ASP A 117 -7.78 1.67 -18.76
CA ASP A 117 -6.35 1.33 -18.66
C ASP A 117 -6.14 -0.13 -19.09
N GLU A 118 -5.15 -0.36 -19.99
CA GLU A 118 -4.80 -1.70 -20.49
C GLU A 118 -4.40 -2.69 -19.39
N ALA A 119 -3.98 -2.21 -18.24
CA ALA A 119 -3.67 -3.04 -17.08
C ALA A 119 -4.87 -3.90 -16.63
N PHE A 120 -6.10 -3.47 -16.87
CA PHE A 120 -7.29 -4.27 -16.55
C PHE A 120 -7.40 -5.53 -17.42
N ASN A 121 -6.87 -5.49 -18.64
CA ASN A 121 -6.81 -6.64 -19.54
C ASN A 121 -5.58 -7.53 -19.28
N HIS A 122 -4.55 -6.99 -18.61
CA HIS A 122 -3.26 -7.64 -18.39
C HIS A 122 -2.85 -7.56 -16.92
N PRO A 123 -3.42 -8.39 -16.01
CA PRO A 123 -3.05 -8.39 -14.59
C PRO A 123 -1.58 -8.78 -14.39
N THR A 124 -0.82 -7.95 -13.67
CA THR A 124 0.62 -8.15 -13.43
C THR A 124 1.04 -7.97 -11.98
N LYS A 125 0.21 -7.37 -11.11
CA LYS A 125 0.60 -7.05 -9.73
C LYS A 125 0.42 -8.24 -8.81
N PRO A 126 1.50 -8.84 -8.26
CA PRO A 126 1.39 -9.97 -7.35
C PRO A 126 0.79 -9.57 -6.00
N ILE A 127 -0.16 -10.36 -5.51
CA ILE A 127 -0.80 -10.19 -4.20
C ILE A 127 -0.88 -11.51 -3.44
N GLY A 128 -1.14 -11.43 -2.14
CA GLY A 128 -1.35 -12.59 -1.28
C GLY A 128 -0.09 -13.41 -1.05
N MET A 129 -0.31 -14.65 -0.65
CA MET A 129 0.73 -15.63 -0.33
C MET A 129 1.28 -16.32 -1.57
N PHE A 130 2.33 -17.12 -1.37
CA PHE A 130 2.90 -17.99 -2.39
C PHE A 130 2.21 -19.35 -2.37
N TYR A 131 1.99 -19.91 -3.55
CA TYR A 131 1.37 -21.21 -3.77
C TYR A 131 2.32 -22.12 -4.54
N ASP A 132 2.24 -23.43 -4.33
CA ASP A 132 2.80 -24.38 -5.29
C ASP A 132 1.98 -24.36 -6.59
N LYS A 133 2.57 -24.89 -7.66
CA LYS A 133 1.92 -24.85 -8.99
C LYS A 133 0.58 -25.57 -9.02
N ALA A 134 0.48 -26.74 -8.38
CA ALA A 134 -0.73 -27.57 -8.44
C ALA A 134 -1.91 -26.86 -7.76
N LEU A 135 -1.68 -26.24 -6.61
CA LEU A 135 -2.71 -25.47 -5.88
C LEU A 135 -3.07 -24.18 -6.63
N ALA A 136 -2.08 -23.49 -7.20
CA ALA A 136 -2.32 -22.29 -8.03
C ALA A 136 -3.19 -22.61 -9.25
N ASP A 137 -2.90 -23.71 -9.97
CA ASP A 137 -3.69 -24.17 -11.13
C ASP A 137 -5.14 -24.52 -10.73
N THR A 138 -5.32 -25.16 -9.57
CA THR A 138 -6.66 -25.50 -9.03
C THR A 138 -7.47 -24.23 -8.76
N ILE A 139 -6.90 -23.29 -7.98
CA ILE A 139 -7.57 -22.04 -7.63
C ILE A 139 -7.84 -21.17 -8.88
N ALA A 140 -6.92 -21.17 -9.85
CA ALA A 140 -7.10 -20.46 -11.11
C ALA A 140 -8.34 -20.95 -11.87
N GLN A 141 -8.56 -22.28 -11.91
CA GLN A 141 -9.74 -22.85 -12.55
C GLN A 141 -11.03 -22.59 -11.80
N GLU A 142 -11.03 -22.73 -10.46
CA GLU A 142 -12.22 -22.58 -9.64
C GLU A 142 -12.69 -21.13 -9.53
N ARG A 143 -11.75 -20.16 -9.48
CA ARG A 143 -12.03 -18.75 -9.17
C ARG A 143 -11.77 -17.80 -10.34
N HIS A 144 -11.34 -18.30 -11.48
CA HIS A 144 -10.93 -17.51 -12.64
C HIS A 144 -9.85 -16.46 -12.31
N TYR A 145 -8.92 -16.82 -11.39
CA TYR A 145 -7.80 -15.97 -11.03
C TYR A 145 -6.60 -16.24 -11.94
N THR A 146 -5.80 -15.21 -12.17
CA THR A 146 -4.54 -15.31 -12.87
C THR A 146 -3.40 -15.48 -11.87
N PHE A 147 -2.53 -16.46 -12.12
CA PHE A 147 -1.32 -16.70 -11.31
C PHE A 147 -0.08 -16.58 -12.19
N VAL A 148 0.99 -16.06 -11.60
CA VAL A 148 2.33 -16.01 -12.23
C VAL A 148 3.37 -16.55 -11.26
N GLU A 149 4.43 -17.11 -11.80
CA GLU A 149 5.61 -17.50 -11.03
C GLU A 149 6.32 -16.21 -10.54
N ASP A 150 6.68 -16.14 -9.27
CA ASP A 150 7.29 -14.96 -8.65
C ASP A 150 8.66 -15.29 -8.05
N SER A 151 9.68 -15.03 -8.85
CA SER A 151 11.09 -15.00 -8.43
C SER A 151 11.61 -16.30 -7.80
N GLY A 152 11.20 -17.46 -8.30
CA GLY A 152 11.61 -18.79 -7.82
C GLY A 152 11.03 -19.20 -6.47
N ARG A 153 10.10 -18.39 -5.90
CA ARG A 153 9.48 -18.63 -4.60
C ARG A 153 8.14 -19.36 -4.68
N GLY A 154 7.62 -19.54 -5.89
CA GLY A 154 6.31 -20.15 -6.15
C GLY A 154 5.40 -19.23 -6.97
N TYR A 155 4.12 -19.53 -6.97
CA TYR A 155 3.12 -18.83 -7.75
C TYR A 155 2.33 -17.86 -6.88
N ARG A 156 2.06 -16.66 -7.41
CA ARG A 156 1.20 -15.68 -6.76
C ARG A 156 0.06 -15.26 -7.67
N ARG A 157 -1.10 -14.99 -7.08
CA ARG A 157 -2.19 -14.33 -7.78
C ARG A 157 -1.74 -12.96 -8.25
N VAL A 158 -2.10 -12.60 -9.47
CA VAL A 158 -1.91 -11.24 -9.99
C VAL A 158 -3.25 -10.56 -10.24
N VAL A 159 -3.25 -9.24 -10.01
CA VAL A 159 -4.38 -8.36 -10.25
C VAL A 159 -3.95 -7.20 -11.17
N PRO A 160 -4.91 -6.48 -11.79
CA PRO A 160 -4.60 -5.26 -12.53
C PRO A 160 -3.82 -4.24 -11.70
N SER A 161 -2.93 -3.50 -12.37
CA SER A 161 -2.15 -2.43 -11.73
C SER A 161 -2.15 -1.18 -12.62
N PRO A 162 -3.28 -0.45 -12.69
CA PRO A 162 -3.41 0.73 -13.53
C PRO A 162 -2.55 1.89 -13.05
N GLU A 163 -2.29 2.84 -13.95
CA GLU A 163 -1.52 4.04 -13.64
C GLU A 163 -2.32 4.98 -12.74
N PRO A 164 -1.71 5.51 -11.66
CA PRO A 164 -2.34 6.49 -10.79
C PRO A 164 -2.43 7.85 -11.48
N ILE A 165 -3.62 8.47 -11.48
CA ILE A 165 -3.89 9.77 -12.11
C ILE A 165 -3.94 10.88 -11.07
N GLU A 166 -4.66 10.62 -9.97
CA GLU A 166 -4.93 11.62 -8.93
C GLU A 166 -5.07 10.93 -7.57
N ILE A 167 -4.60 11.60 -6.52
CA ILE A 167 -4.85 11.19 -5.14
C ILE A 167 -6.02 12.02 -4.65
N VAL A 168 -7.15 11.37 -4.38
CA VAL A 168 -8.42 12.04 -4.08
C VAL A 168 -8.33 12.91 -2.84
N GLU A 169 -7.66 12.42 -1.79
CA GLU A 169 -7.49 13.11 -0.51
C GLU A 169 -6.28 14.05 -0.45
N LEU A 170 -5.69 14.43 -1.60
CA LEU A 170 -4.46 15.24 -1.65
C LEU A 170 -4.53 16.53 -0.83
N GLU A 171 -5.65 17.27 -0.93
CA GLU A 171 -5.84 18.52 -0.18
C GLU A 171 -5.90 18.26 1.33
N SER A 172 -6.54 17.18 1.76
CA SER A 172 -6.59 16.79 3.17
C SER A 172 -5.22 16.39 3.70
N ILE A 173 -4.43 15.65 2.89
CA ILE A 173 -3.06 15.29 3.22
C ILE A 173 -2.21 16.55 3.40
N ALA A 174 -2.26 17.48 2.45
CA ALA A 174 -1.53 18.74 2.51
C ALA A 174 -1.91 19.57 3.77
N ALA A 175 -3.19 19.71 4.04
CA ALA A 175 -3.68 20.47 5.20
C ALA A 175 -3.19 19.86 6.53
N LEU A 176 -3.17 18.52 6.64
CA LEU A 176 -2.66 17.85 7.83
C LEU A 176 -1.15 18.06 8.01
N ILE A 177 -0.37 18.03 6.93
CA ILE A 177 1.07 18.31 6.95
C ILE A 177 1.32 19.75 7.40
N ASP A 178 0.61 20.71 6.83
CA ASP A 178 0.74 22.14 7.16
C ASP A 178 0.37 22.43 8.63
N GLN A 179 -0.49 21.60 9.23
CA GLN A 179 -0.81 21.63 10.67
C GLN A 179 0.24 20.91 11.54
N GLY A 180 1.32 20.45 10.96
CA GLY A 180 2.43 19.80 11.68
C GLY A 180 2.24 18.31 11.94
N ASN A 181 1.24 17.66 11.39
CA ASN A 181 1.04 16.21 11.55
C ASN A 181 2.07 15.39 10.76
N LEU A 182 2.42 14.24 11.28
CA LEU A 182 3.05 13.16 10.53
C LEU A 182 1.94 12.33 9.86
N VAL A 183 1.90 12.32 8.54
CA VAL A 183 0.80 11.71 7.78
C VAL A 183 1.23 10.40 7.16
N ILE A 184 0.44 9.35 7.38
CA ILE A 184 0.52 8.06 6.70
C ILE A 184 -0.63 8.03 5.69
N SER A 185 -0.34 7.93 4.40
CA SER A 185 -1.34 8.00 3.32
C SER A 185 -0.97 7.13 2.13
N SER A 186 -1.85 7.01 1.17
CA SER A 186 -1.63 6.26 -0.07
C SER A 186 -1.16 4.82 0.17
N GLY A 187 -1.65 4.19 1.24
CA GLY A 187 -1.32 2.80 1.56
C GLY A 187 -1.73 1.85 0.43
N GLY A 188 -0.81 0.94 0.04
CA GLY A 188 -1.01 0.05 -1.10
C GLY A 188 -1.07 0.76 -2.47
N GLY A 189 -0.65 2.02 -2.52
CA GLY A 189 -0.81 2.90 -3.68
C GLY A 189 -2.13 3.67 -3.71
N GLY A 190 -2.96 3.53 -2.68
CA GLY A 190 -4.33 4.04 -2.62
C GLY A 190 -5.37 3.01 -3.07
N ILE A 191 -6.61 3.18 -2.64
CA ILE A 191 -7.75 2.37 -3.10
C ILE A 191 -8.06 2.81 -4.54
N PRO A 192 -7.97 1.90 -5.54
CA PRO A 192 -8.26 2.27 -6.91
C PRO A 192 -9.73 2.64 -7.09
N VAL A 193 -9.98 3.83 -7.61
CA VAL A 193 -11.34 4.30 -7.93
C VAL A 193 -11.39 4.85 -9.34
N VAL A 194 -12.54 4.73 -9.98
CA VAL A 194 -12.85 5.40 -11.24
C VAL A 194 -13.95 6.42 -11.04
N LYS A 195 -13.96 7.45 -11.88
CA LYS A 195 -14.94 8.53 -11.84
C LYS A 195 -16.00 8.31 -12.89
N ASN A 196 -17.26 8.29 -12.47
CA ASN A 196 -18.41 8.22 -13.34
C ASN A 196 -18.65 9.55 -14.08
N GLN A 197 -19.52 9.51 -15.10
CA GLN A 197 -19.89 10.72 -15.85
C GLN A 197 -20.58 11.80 -14.98
N ASP A 198 -21.26 11.39 -13.91
CA ASP A 198 -21.88 12.29 -12.93
C ASP A 198 -20.93 12.80 -11.86
N GLY A 199 -19.65 12.41 -11.92
CA GLY A 199 -18.62 12.81 -10.98
C GLY A 199 -18.51 11.93 -9.73
N THR A 200 -19.37 10.95 -9.54
CA THR A 200 -19.27 10.00 -8.41
C THR A 200 -18.11 9.04 -8.60
N LEU A 201 -17.56 8.55 -7.49
CA LEU A 201 -16.46 7.57 -7.47
C LEU A 201 -16.99 6.19 -7.13
N HIS A 202 -16.37 5.15 -7.70
CA HIS A 202 -16.57 3.78 -7.28
C HIS A 202 -15.24 3.00 -7.32
N GLY A 203 -15.08 2.06 -6.39
CA GLY A 203 -13.90 1.20 -6.31
C GLY A 203 -13.83 0.19 -7.45
N VAL A 204 -12.62 -0.17 -7.85
CA VAL A 204 -12.37 -1.18 -8.88
C VAL A 204 -11.36 -2.21 -8.41
N ASP A 205 -11.47 -3.45 -8.91
CA ASP A 205 -10.61 -4.57 -8.52
C ASP A 205 -9.21 -4.42 -9.13
N ALA A 206 -8.34 -3.73 -8.41
CA ALA A 206 -6.96 -3.49 -8.81
C ALA A 206 -6.07 -3.21 -7.58
N VAL A 207 -4.75 -3.19 -7.78
CA VAL A 207 -3.77 -2.69 -6.80
C VAL A 207 -2.78 -1.79 -7.51
N ILE A 208 -2.72 -0.54 -7.09
CA ILE A 208 -1.81 0.44 -7.67
C ILE A 208 -0.38 0.17 -7.22
N ASP A 209 0.58 0.43 -8.09
CA ASP A 209 1.99 0.38 -7.71
C ASP A 209 2.30 1.51 -6.72
N LYS A 210 2.76 1.16 -5.51
CA LYS A 210 3.04 2.14 -4.46
C LYS A 210 4.13 3.14 -4.84
N ASP A 211 5.12 2.72 -5.64
CA ASP A 211 6.22 3.60 -6.01
C ASP A 211 5.73 4.68 -6.99
N LYS A 212 4.87 4.30 -7.94
CA LYS A 212 4.20 5.24 -8.85
C LYS A 212 3.28 6.20 -8.08
N SER A 213 2.46 5.68 -7.17
CA SER A 213 1.57 6.51 -6.34
C SER A 213 2.36 7.43 -5.40
N SER A 214 3.45 6.95 -4.82
CA SER A 214 4.32 7.78 -3.96
C SER A 214 5.04 8.87 -4.75
N ALA A 215 5.44 8.59 -5.98
CA ALA A 215 6.01 9.59 -6.89
C ALA A 215 4.97 10.66 -7.25
N LEU A 216 3.73 10.26 -7.55
CA LEU A 216 2.62 11.17 -7.79
C LEU A 216 2.33 12.03 -6.55
N LEU A 217 2.25 11.42 -5.36
CA LEU A 217 2.07 12.12 -4.09
C LEU A 217 3.17 13.15 -3.87
N GLY A 218 4.44 12.75 -4.02
CA GLY A 218 5.59 13.63 -3.86
C GLY A 218 5.58 14.81 -4.83
N ALA A 219 5.29 14.55 -6.11
CA ALA A 219 5.19 15.59 -7.12
C ALA A 219 4.06 16.59 -6.81
N LYS A 220 2.89 16.12 -6.38
CA LYS A 220 1.73 16.96 -6.06
C LYS A 220 1.91 17.76 -4.76
N LEU A 221 2.59 17.19 -3.76
CA LEU A 221 2.96 17.90 -2.53
C LEU A 221 4.19 18.80 -2.69
N GLN A 222 4.80 18.81 -3.87
CA GLN A 222 6.07 19.52 -4.13
C GLN A 222 7.16 19.12 -3.11
N SER A 223 7.28 17.83 -2.84
CA SER A 223 8.28 17.31 -1.90
C SER A 223 9.70 17.48 -2.45
N ASP A 224 10.64 17.75 -1.57
CA ASP A 224 12.07 17.89 -1.92
C ASP A 224 12.71 16.55 -2.24
N GLN A 225 12.20 15.46 -1.64
CA GLN A 225 12.76 14.12 -1.78
C GLN A 225 11.68 13.04 -1.75
N LEU A 226 11.90 11.98 -2.51
CA LEU A 226 11.22 10.70 -2.42
C LEU A 226 12.24 9.63 -2.01
N ILE A 227 12.01 8.98 -0.87
CA ILE A 227 12.83 7.87 -0.37
C ILE A 227 12.02 6.58 -0.51
N ILE A 228 12.54 5.60 -1.25
CA ILE A 228 11.93 4.29 -1.38
C ILE A 228 12.75 3.30 -0.55
N LEU A 229 12.15 2.78 0.53
CA LEU A 229 12.75 1.73 1.34
C LEU A 229 12.43 0.37 0.73
N THR A 230 13.46 -0.30 0.27
CA THR A 230 13.39 -1.59 -0.44
C THR A 230 14.51 -2.51 0.03
N THR A 231 14.47 -3.78 -0.39
CA THR A 231 15.48 -4.79 -0.08
C THR A 231 16.65 -4.84 -1.07
N VAL A 232 16.64 -3.96 -2.09
CA VAL A 232 17.73 -3.86 -3.08
C VAL A 232 18.52 -2.58 -2.86
N ASP A 233 19.83 -2.64 -3.01
CA ASP A 233 20.74 -1.51 -2.76
C ASP A 233 20.72 -0.45 -3.87
N TYR A 234 20.27 -0.82 -5.07
CA TYR A 234 20.33 0.03 -6.26
C TYR A 234 19.07 -0.06 -7.10
N ILE A 235 18.85 0.94 -7.95
CA ILE A 235 17.91 0.89 -9.06
C ILE A 235 18.61 0.19 -10.23
N TYR A 236 18.02 -0.87 -10.73
CA TYR A 236 18.59 -1.67 -11.82
C TYR A 236 17.86 -1.40 -13.14
N LEU A 237 18.61 -1.20 -14.21
CA LEU A 237 18.10 -1.29 -15.57
C LEU A 237 18.05 -2.77 -15.97
N ASN A 238 16.89 -3.26 -16.42
CA ASN A 238 16.68 -4.66 -16.84
C ASN A 238 16.98 -5.67 -15.72
N TYR A 239 16.47 -5.43 -14.51
CA TYR A 239 16.61 -6.33 -13.36
C TYR A 239 16.22 -7.77 -13.72
N GLY A 240 17.12 -8.73 -13.45
CA GLY A 240 16.90 -10.16 -13.72
C GLY A 240 17.13 -10.59 -15.18
N LYS A 241 17.73 -9.73 -16.01
CA LYS A 241 18.13 -10.07 -17.39
C LYS A 241 19.65 -10.09 -17.53
#